data_287364063cabf41d014418cf1f12fa91
#
_entry.id   287364063cabf41d014418cf1f12fa91
#
_cell.length_a   1.000
_cell.length_b   1.000
_cell.length_c   1.000
_cell.angle_alpha   90.00
_cell.angle_beta   90.00
_cell.angle_gamma   90.00
#
_symmetry.space_group_name_H-M   'P 1'
#
loop_
_entity.id
_entity.type
_entity.pdbx_description
1 polymer ?
#
loop_
_entity_poly.entity_id
_entity_poly.type
_entity_poly.pdbx_seq_one_letter_code
_entity_poly.pdbx_strand_id
1 'polypeptide(L)'
;MIARVLNARIENEGLAEYQRILDNEFLAFSNEVEFKEQAVALRTLQELGNELQLVASFPSLFQKSMVAVGGGFSTGKSKFLNHLLGLKLPYGVEPVTAIPTYCLKGEREVLMGHSQNGGVVELPDFSFDHKTLNAFDFDLKSIMSFMILSAPLPFKHLCFIDTPGYNPSNQGYTGRDRQVSKEYLVKAKSILWVMDCDRGSIQDNDLNYLQELYEEHGKQVFIVLNKADLKITIQLEEIAVQTKETLENNGIEFLGIGVYSSERYQKIKEFSEKSPVFDSLEKFLTELNKKGEKQNEILSVLYEVHLAYEKAIKEDLSKFKRYQDALHSIKLDLMQKGFDDFSDARFNKIESLKKEFSEQERSKRENLEKLNQVINLFKKSIDKVFDRVSAFTWEKYKEENDDEENYQEFEEIKEETNRREREFEEIKKIVSECRDYNKLYIENSGLSFEELQGHRDEVNYFNELLQSEFSMKNLLTLRQFKDTYREWYSKLRQLNEAKEVVSEFRDYWLQELPPSAKDLIGYCSTLLKLDYSLENLQKAPTI
;
A
#
# COMPACT_ATOMS: atom_id res chain seq x y z
N MET A 1 14.28 22.52 -17.68
CA MET A 1 14.10 21.40 -16.74
C MET A 1 12.65 20.89 -16.73
N ILE A 2 11.66 21.66 -16.30
CA ILE A 2 10.25 21.25 -16.14
C ILE A 2 9.68 20.57 -17.40
N ALA A 3 9.79 21.20 -18.57
CA ALA A 3 9.29 20.64 -19.83
C ALA A 3 9.95 19.29 -20.18
N ARG A 4 11.22 19.08 -19.83
CA ARG A 4 11.93 17.80 -20.03
C ARG A 4 11.39 16.72 -19.10
N VAL A 5 11.12 17.06 -17.83
CA VAL A 5 10.55 16.13 -16.86
C VAL A 5 9.11 15.75 -17.25
N LEU A 6 8.27 16.73 -17.59
CA LEU A 6 6.87 16.48 -17.98
C LEU A 6 6.72 15.66 -19.27
N ASN A 7 7.67 15.76 -20.20
CA ASN A 7 7.65 15.03 -21.47
C ASN A 7 8.42 13.71 -21.44
N ALA A 8 9.09 13.40 -20.32
CA ALA A 8 9.81 12.14 -20.18
C ALA A 8 8.82 10.96 -20.17
N ARG A 9 9.04 9.99 -21.06
CA ARG A 9 8.24 8.76 -21.15
C ARG A 9 9.17 7.55 -21.12
N ILE A 10 8.64 6.44 -20.67
CA ILE A 10 9.36 5.15 -20.73
C ILE A 10 9.09 4.55 -22.12
N GLU A 11 10.15 4.30 -22.86
CA GLU A 11 10.13 3.48 -24.07
C GLU A 11 10.80 2.14 -23.73
N ASN A 12 10.02 1.18 -23.26
CA ASN A 12 10.49 -0.16 -22.96
C ASN A 12 9.54 -1.18 -23.60
N GLU A 13 10.07 -1.97 -24.55
CA GLU A 13 9.29 -2.95 -25.29
C GLU A 13 8.70 -4.03 -24.38
N GLY A 14 9.46 -4.49 -23.36
CA GLY A 14 8.99 -5.48 -22.40
C GLY A 14 7.81 -4.99 -21.59
N LEU A 15 7.83 -3.72 -21.15
CA LEU A 15 6.73 -3.11 -20.40
C LEU A 15 5.47 -2.97 -21.26
N ALA A 16 5.62 -2.51 -22.51
CA ALA A 16 4.50 -2.41 -23.45
C ALA A 16 3.87 -3.79 -23.74
N GLU A 17 4.71 -4.81 -23.88
CA GLU A 17 4.26 -6.18 -24.07
C GLU A 17 3.57 -6.73 -22.82
N TYR A 18 4.09 -6.46 -21.62
CA TYR A 18 3.45 -6.84 -20.35
C TYR A 18 2.02 -6.27 -20.25
N GLN A 19 1.88 -4.95 -20.50
CA GLN A 19 0.58 -4.29 -20.45
C GLN A 19 -0.40 -4.89 -21.48
N ARG A 20 0.07 -5.14 -22.71
CA ARG A 20 -0.74 -5.77 -23.74
C ARG A 20 -1.22 -7.17 -23.34
N ILE A 21 -0.35 -7.98 -22.72
CA ILE A 21 -0.71 -9.32 -22.24
C ILE A 21 -1.77 -9.20 -21.14
N LEU A 22 -1.62 -8.26 -20.20
CA LEU A 22 -2.57 -8.04 -19.12
C LEU A 22 -3.96 -7.66 -19.66
N ASP A 23 -4.00 -6.67 -20.57
CA ASP A 23 -5.26 -6.08 -21.06
C ASP A 23 -6.01 -6.98 -22.07
N ASN A 24 -5.31 -7.85 -22.77
CA ASN A 24 -5.92 -8.70 -23.81
C ASN A 24 -5.90 -10.17 -23.41
N GLU A 25 -4.71 -10.80 -23.34
CA GLU A 25 -4.58 -12.24 -23.19
C GLU A 25 -5.04 -12.75 -21.81
N PHE A 26 -4.57 -12.08 -20.73
CA PHE A 26 -4.93 -12.49 -19.38
C PHE A 26 -6.39 -12.15 -19.05
N LEU A 27 -6.87 -10.99 -19.44
CA LEU A 27 -8.26 -10.59 -19.19
C LEU A 27 -9.22 -11.51 -19.95
N ALA A 28 -8.93 -11.87 -21.21
CA ALA A 28 -9.73 -12.83 -21.97
C ALA A 28 -9.74 -14.21 -21.29
N PHE A 29 -8.56 -14.72 -20.89
CA PHE A 29 -8.43 -15.97 -20.15
C PHE A 29 -9.21 -15.93 -18.82
N SER A 30 -9.04 -14.87 -18.05
CA SER A 30 -9.65 -14.70 -16.73
C SER A 30 -11.19 -14.68 -16.80
N ASN A 31 -11.74 -14.13 -17.88
CA ASN A 31 -13.20 -14.13 -18.11
C ASN A 31 -13.75 -15.51 -18.55
N GLU A 32 -12.91 -16.40 -19.10
CA GLU A 32 -13.31 -17.78 -19.45
C GLU A 32 -13.28 -18.72 -18.23
N VAL A 33 -12.53 -18.35 -17.17
CA VAL A 33 -12.35 -19.18 -15.98
C VAL A 33 -13.11 -18.56 -14.82
N GLU A 34 -14.07 -19.31 -14.24
CA GLU A 34 -14.71 -18.90 -13.00
C GLU A 34 -13.72 -19.01 -11.82
N PHE A 35 -13.06 -17.92 -11.51
CA PHE A 35 -12.11 -17.81 -10.39
C PHE A 35 -12.62 -16.79 -9.38
N LYS A 36 -12.86 -17.22 -8.14
CA LYS A 36 -13.44 -16.37 -7.09
C LYS A 36 -12.58 -15.15 -6.77
N GLU A 37 -11.26 -15.30 -6.87
CA GLU A 37 -10.27 -14.28 -6.54
C GLU A 37 -9.74 -13.56 -7.80
N GLN A 38 -10.51 -13.54 -8.88
CA GLN A 38 -10.14 -12.87 -10.14
C GLN A 38 -9.74 -11.41 -9.94
N ALA A 39 -10.49 -10.67 -9.11
CA ALA A 39 -10.20 -9.27 -8.84
C ALA A 39 -8.86 -9.09 -8.11
N VAL A 40 -8.53 -10.00 -7.19
CA VAL A 40 -7.23 -10.00 -6.48
C VAL A 40 -6.10 -10.28 -7.47
N ALA A 41 -6.23 -11.30 -8.30
CA ALA A 41 -5.21 -11.65 -9.30
C ALA A 41 -4.96 -10.53 -10.31
N LEU A 42 -6.01 -9.90 -10.83
CA LEU A 42 -5.91 -8.74 -11.71
C LEU A 42 -5.19 -7.58 -11.04
N ARG A 43 -5.54 -7.30 -9.78
CA ARG A 43 -4.90 -6.25 -9.00
C ARG A 43 -3.42 -6.54 -8.76
N THR A 44 -3.08 -7.76 -8.36
CA THR A 44 -1.68 -8.19 -8.16
C THR A 44 -0.87 -7.98 -9.44
N LEU A 45 -1.39 -8.40 -10.60
CA LEU A 45 -0.72 -8.18 -11.88
C LEU A 45 -0.63 -6.70 -12.28
N GLN A 46 -1.60 -5.86 -11.93
CA GLN A 46 -1.54 -4.42 -12.14
C GLN A 46 -0.46 -3.77 -11.25
N GLU A 47 -0.37 -4.15 -9.99
CA GLU A 47 0.67 -3.68 -9.05
C GLU A 47 2.06 -4.11 -9.53
N LEU A 48 2.19 -5.34 -10.01
CA LEU A 48 3.40 -5.84 -10.67
C LEU A 48 3.77 -5.01 -11.92
N GLY A 49 2.80 -4.64 -12.74
CA GLY A 49 2.98 -3.74 -13.89
C GLY A 49 3.51 -2.36 -13.48
N ASN A 50 2.98 -1.79 -12.40
CA ASN A 50 3.47 -0.52 -11.84
C ASN A 50 4.92 -0.66 -11.35
N GLU A 51 5.26 -1.77 -10.72
CA GLU A 51 6.61 -2.05 -10.27
C GLU A 51 7.57 -2.23 -11.46
N LEU A 52 7.16 -2.96 -12.49
CA LEU A 52 7.91 -3.09 -13.74
C LEU A 52 8.12 -1.75 -14.45
N GLN A 53 7.18 -0.82 -14.35
CA GLN A 53 7.33 0.54 -14.86
C GLN A 53 8.49 1.28 -14.15
N LEU A 54 8.61 1.12 -12.83
CA LEU A 54 9.75 1.66 -12.09
C LEU A 54 11.06 1.00 -12.53
N VAL A 55 11.08 -0.33 -12.66
CA VAL A 55 12.24 -1.08 -13.15
C VAL A 55 12.66 -0.60 -14.55
N ALA A 56 11.71 -0.49 -15.47
CA ALA A 56 11.95 -0.05 -16.84
C ALA A 56 12.51 1.37 -16.92
N SER A 57 12.15 2.24 -15.96
CA SER A 57 12.67 3.60 -15.86
C SER A 57 14.16 3.62 -15.55
N PHE A 58 14.64 2.70 -14.72
CA PHE A 58 16.02 2.63 -14.29
C PHE A 58 16.45 1.20 -13.87
N PRO A 59 16.66 0.27 -14.83
CA PRO A 59 16.88 -1.16 -14.55
C PRO A 59 18.06 -1.42 -13.59
N SER A 60 19.11 -0.59 -13.64
CA SER A 60 20.29 -0.75 -12.78
C SER A 60 20.00 -0.49 -11.29
N LEU A 61 18.94 0.25 -10.95
CA LEU A 61 18.49 0.48 -9.58
C LEU A 61 18.03 -0.84 -8.95
N PHE A 62 17.27 -1.62 -9.69
CA PHE A 62 16.60 -2.83 -9.22
C PHE A 62 17.49 -4.09 -9.24
N GLN A 63 18.74 -3.95 -9.70
CA GLN A 63 19.79 -4.96 -9.51
C GLN A 63 20.50 -4.82 -8.15
N LYS A 64 20.04 -3.90 -7.29
CA LYS A 64 20.64 -3.58 -5.99
C LYS A 64 19.66 -3.87 -4.86
N SER A 65 20.20 -4.25 -3.69
CA SER A 65 19.40 -4.37 -2.48
C SER A 65 19.06 -2.96 -1.97
N MET A 66 17.78 -2.67 -1.81
CA MET A 66 17.30 -1.36 -1.36
C MET A 66 17.33 -1.26 0.16
N VAL A 67 17.97 -0.19 0.67
CA VAL A 67 18.06 0.14 2.09
C VAL A 67 17.43 1.52 2.31
N ALA A 68 16.26 1.58 2.91
CA ALA A 68 15.63 2.85 3.23
C ALA A 68 16.14 3.42 4.56
N VAL A 69 16.28 4.75 4.61
CA VAL A 69 16.70 5.46 5.82
C VAL A 69 15.51 6.22 6.38
N GLY A 70 14.92 5.65 7.44
CA GLY A 70 13.78 6.21 8.17
C GLY A 70 14.18 6.92 9.45
N GLY A 71 13.21 7.56 10.10
CA GLY A 71 13.38 8.24 11.38
C GLY A 71 12.71 9.60 11.42
N GLY A 72 12.55 10.14 12.61
CA GLY A 72 11.92 11.42 12.86
C GLY A 72 12.58 12.60 12.15
N PHE A 73 11.90 13.75 12.20
CA PHE A 73 12.46 14.98 11.68
C PHE A 73 13.70 15.42 12.51
N SER A 74 14.71 15.98 11.84
CA SER A 74 15.99 16.45 12.44
C SER A 74 16.84 15.38 13.16
N THR A 75 16.59 14.09 12.96
CA THR A 75 17.46 13.01 13.47
C THR A 75 18.80 12.93 12.74
N GLY A 76 18.96 13.66 11.65
CA GLY A 76 20.20 13.77 10.88
C GLY A 76 20.36 12.70 9.79
N LYS A 77 19.29 12.14 9.25
CA LYS A 77 19.28 11.11 8.17
C LYS A 77 20.18 11.48 7.00
N SER A 78 19.94 12.62 6.35
CA SER A 78 20.72 13.05 5.19
C SER A 78 22.18 13.36 5.54
N LYS A 79 22.48 13.92 6.74
CA LYS A 79 23.84 14.11 7.21
C LYS A 79 24.56 12.78 7.47
N PHE A 80 23.86 11.83 8.05
CA PHE A 80 24.33 10.45 8.24
C PHE A 80 24.68 9.80 6.90
N LEU A 81 23.74 9.84 5.91
CA LEU A 81 23.98 9.32 4.57
C LEU A 81 25.15 10.02 3.86
N ASN A 82 25.22 11.33 3.95
CA ASN A 82 26.30 12.11 3.36
C ASN A 82 27.68 11.63 3.86
N HIS A 83 27.80 11.43 5.17
CA HIS A 83 29.05 10.95 5.75
C HIS A 83 29.31 9.47 5.42
N LEU A 84 28.30 8.61 5.51
CA LEU A 84 28.42 7.17 5.24
C LEU A 84 28.83 6.89 3.78
N LEU A 85 28.27 7.66 2.85
CA LEU A 85 28.38 7.42 1.41
C LEU A 85 29.32 8.40 0.68
N GLY A 86 29.80 9.45 1.36
CA GLY A 86 30.59 10.50 0.73
C GLY A 86 29.76 11.42 -0.18
N LEU A 87 28.48 11.63 0.14
CA LEU A 87 27.53 12.43 -0.66
C LEU A 87 27.39 13.87 -0.16
N LYS A 88 26.63 14.67 -0.92
CA LYS A 88 26.25 16.05 -0.60
C LYS A 88 24.75 16.26 -0.72
N LEU A 89 23.95 15.34 -0.13
CA LEU A 89 22.52 15.55 -0.02
C LEU A 89 22.22 16.80 0.81
N PRO A 90 21.15 17.53 0.51
CA PRO A 90 20.77 18.69 1.30
C PRO A 90 20.38 18.27 2.73
N TYR A 91 20.83 19.02 3.71
CA TYR A 91 20.47 18.85 5.12
C TYR A 91 20.36 20.20 5.82
N GLY A 92 19.48 20.32 6.82
CA GLY A 92 19.27 21.57 7.55
C GLY A 92 18.21 21.45 8.65
N VAL A 93 17.91 22.59 9.28
CA VAL A 93 16.90 22.71 10.34
C VAL A 93 15.48 22.78 9.73
N GLU A 94 15.36 23.23 8.49
CA GLU A 94 14.09 23.21 7.74
C GLU A 94 13.93 21.88 7.01
N PRO A 95 12.68 21.46 6.71
CA PRO A 95 12.42 20.21 5.99
C PRO A 95 12.98 20.28 4.57
N VAL A 96 14.09 19.61 4.37
CA VAL A 96 14.88 19.69 3.14
C VAL A 96 14.55 18.57 2.17
N THR A 97 14.31 17.37 2.69
CA THR A 97 14.00 16.19 1.89
C THR A 97 12.50 16.14 1.61
N ALA A 98 12.07 16.87 0.59
CA ALA A 98 10.67 16.86 0.15
C ALA A 98 10.37 15.69 -0.79
N ILE A 99 11.36 15.24 -1.57
CA ILE A 99 11.24 14.18 -2.56
C ILE A 99 12.22 13.06 -2.19
N PRO A 100 11.77 11.79 -2.09
CA PRO A 100 12.66 10.67 -1.82
C PRO A 100 13.79 10.57 -2.83
N THR A 101 15.00 10.31 -2.36
CA THR A 101 16.19 10.26 -3.22
C THR A 101 16.87 8.91 -3.11
N TYR A 102 16.97 8.21 -4.23
CA TYR A 102 17.70 6.95 -4.37
C TYR A 102 19.19 7.23 -4.63
N CYS A 103 20.06 6.79 -3.73
CA CYS A 103 21.50 6.95 -3.83
C CYS A 103 22.14 5.62 -4.20
N LEU A 104 22.78 5.53 -5.35
CA LEU A 104 23.37 4.30 -5.86
C LEU A 104 24.77 4.52 -6.47
N LYS A 105 25.54 3.43 -6.53
CA LYS A 105 26.87 3.46 -7.11
C LYS A 105 26.80 3.66 -8.63
N GLY A 106 27.48 4.70 -9.11
CA GLY A 106 27.78 4.97 -10.50
C GLY A 106 29.24 5.40 -10.70
N GLU A 107 29.62 5.67 -11.93
CA GLU A 107 30.98 6.09 -12.28
C GLU A 107 31.22 7.58 -11.99
N ARG A 108 30.19 8.39 -12.11
CA ARG A 108 30.21 9.84 -11.88
C ARG A 108 29.00 10.28 -11.08
N GLU A 109 29.08 11.45 -10.47
CA GLU A 109 27.94 12.08 -9.80
C GLU A 109 26.96 12.62 -10.86
N VAL A 110 25.75 12.06 -10.86
CA VAL A 110 24.66 12.45 -11.77
C VAL A 110 23.35 12.44 -10.98
N LEU A 111 22.65 13.56 -11.02
CA LEU A 111 21.31 13.68 -10.46
C LEU A 111 20.29 13.52 -11.58
N MET A 112 19.31 12.65 -11.35
CA MET A 112 18.21 12.38 -12.27
C MET A 112 16.88 12.55 -11.54
N GLY A 113 15.86 13.05 -12.25
CA GLY A 113 14.48 13.13 -11.77
C GLY A 113 13.61 12.08 -12.45
N HIS A 114 12.83 11.34 -11.68
CA HIS A 114 11.81 10.45 -12.20
C HIS A 114 10.48 11.21 -12.35
N SER A 115 10.00 11.33 -13.57
CA SER A 115 8.72 11.98 -13.90
C SER A 115 7.54 11.15 -13.37
N GLN A 116 6.45 11.81 -13.01
CA GLN A 116 5.18 11.12 -12.76
C GLN A 116 4.65 10.35 -13.99
N ASN A 117 5.06 10.75 -15.19
CA ASN A 117 4.77 10.03 -16.43
C ASN A 117 5.71 8.86 -16.72
N GLY A 118 6.62 8.56 -15.77
CA GLY A 118 7.45 7.36 -15.76
C GLY A 118 8.84 7.48 -16.38
N GLY A 119 9.17 8.56 -17.08
CA GLY A 119 10.52 8.72 -17.66
C GLY A 119 11.54 9.27 -16.67
N VAL A 120 12.83 9.03 -16.93
CA VAL A 120 13.95 9.57 -16.15
C VAL A 120 14.68 10.63 -16.94
N VAL A 121 15.01 11.77 -16.31
CA VAL A 121 15.69 12.90 -16.92
C VAL A 121 16.87 13.32 -16.09
N GLU A 122 18.06 13.44 -16.70
CA GLU A 122 19.23 14.03 -16.07
C GLU A 122 19.00 15.53 -15.78
N LEU A 123 19.36 15.96 -14.57
CA LEU A 123 19.16 17.31 -14.04
C LEU A 123 20.53 18.00 -13.80
N PRO A 124 21.30 18.33 -14.85
CA PRO A 124 22.67 18.80 -14.71
C PRO A 124 22.79 20.16 -14.00
N ASP A 125 21.76 21.01 -14.16
CA ASP A 125 21.73 22.36 -13.59
C ASP A 125 20.99 22.42 -12.25
N PHE A 126 20.57 21.27 -11.72
CA PHE A 126 19.82 21.21 -10.48
C PHE A 126 20.78 21.02 -9.32
N SER A 127 20.82 21.99 -8.41
CA SER A 127 21.52 21.86 -7.14
C SER A 127 20.50 21.62 -6.03
N PHE A 128 20.88 20.79 -5.06
CA PHE A 128 20.09 20.56 -3.86
C PHE A 128 20.16 21.75 -2.87
N ASP A 129 20.59 22.94 -3.28
CA ASP A 129 20.61 24.05 -2.36
C ASP A 129 19.20 24.61 -2.10
N HIS A 130 18.98 25.08 -0.86
CA HIS A 130 17.70 25.62 -0.42
C HIS A 130 17.19 26.79 -1.27
N LYS A 131 18.08 27.60 -1.84
CA LYS A 131 17.70 28.75 -2.65
C LYS A 131 17.09 28.29 -3.96
N THR A 132 17.66 27.25 -4.56
CA THR A 132 17.16 26.66 -5.80
C THR A 132 15.82 25.94 -5.57
N LEU A 133 15.69 25.18 -4.46
CA LEU A 133 14.44 24.47 -4.14
C LEU A 133 13.29 25.43 -3.80
N ASN A 134 13.58 26.49 -3.04
CA ASN A 134 12.56 27.48 -2.66
C ASN A 134 12.27 28.53 -3.75
N ALA A 135 13.07 28.58 -4.82
CA ALA A 135 12.83 29.48 -5.94
C ALA A 135 11.72 29.01 -6.91
N PHE A 136 11.23 27.79 -6.72
CA PHE A 136 10.12 27.29 -7.53
C PHE A 136 8.78 27.68 -6.88
N ASP A 137 7.94 28.41 -7.64
CA ASP A 137 6.57 28.78 -7.23
C ASP A 137 5.57 27.61 -7.30
N PHE A 138 6.05 26.36 -7.41
CA PHE A 138 5.22 25.17 -7.50
C PHE A 138 5.86 23.98 -6.77
N ASP A 139 5.01 23.05 -6.33
CA ASP A 139 5.45 21.82 -5.66
C ASP A 139 6.12 20.85 -6.65
N LEU A 140 7.43 20.65 -6.49
CA LEU A 140 8.20 19.69 -7.29
C LEU A 140 7.66 18.26 -7.23
N LYS A 141 6.97 17.89 -6.13
CA LYS A 141 6.30 16.58 -5.97
C LYS A 141 5.21 16.38 -7.01
N SER A 142 4.63 17.47 -7.54
CA SER A 142 3.58 17.41 -8.57
C SER A 142 4.09 16.93 -9.92
N ILE A 143 5.39 16.97 -10.17
CA ILE A 143 6.00 16.59 -11.46
C ILE A 143 7.03 15.47 -11.34
N MET A 144 7.61 15.26 -10.16
CA MET A 144 8.63 14.21 -9.90
C MET A 144 8.22 13.35 -8.71
N SER A 145 8.19 12.04 -8.91
CA SER A 145 7.86 11.07 -7.85
C SER A 145 9.05 10.84 -6.91
N PHE A 146 10.26 10.77 -7.45
CA PHE A 146 11.51 10.59 -6.72
C PHE A 146 12.71 11.10 -7.54
N MET A 147 13.86 11.19 -6.89
CA MET A 147 15.14 11.49 -7.53
C MET A 147 16.09 10.33 -7.42
N ILE A 148 17.07 10.26 -8.33
CA ILE A 148 18.14 9.26 -8.34
C ILE A 148 19.47 10.02 -8.35
N LEU A 149 20.29 9.77 -7.33
CA LEU A 149 21.68 10.25 -7.25
C LEU A 149 22.62 9.08 -7.51
N SER A 150 23.21 9.06 -8.69
CA SER A 150 24.29 8.14 -9.04
C SER A 150 25.63 8.78 -8.69
N ALA A 151 26.48 8.11 -7.91
CA ALA A 151 27.77 8.63 -7.48
C ALA A 151 28.78 7.49 -7.20
N PRO A 152 30.10 7.72 -7.10
CA PRO A 152 31.09 6.70 -6.80
C PRO A 152 31.03 6.23 -5.34
N LEU A 153 29.96 5.50 -4.99
CA LEU A 153 29.69 5.02 -3.63
C LEU A 153 30.53 3.78 -3.26
N PRO A 154 30.78 3.55 -1.94
CA PRO A 154 31.53 2.38 -1.46
C PRO A 154 30.82 1.05 -1.72
N PHE A 155 29.47 1.03 -1.70
CA PHE A 155 28.67 -0.18 -1.82
C PHE A 155 28.23 -0.42 -3.27
N LYS A 156 28.66 -1.55 -3.85
CA LYS A 156 28.35 -1.86 -5.25
C LYS A 156 26.90 -2.30 -5.47
N HIS A 157 26.36 -3.06 -4.54
CA HIS A 157 25.07 -3.72 -4.68
C HIS A 157 23.98 -3.15 -3.75
N LEU A 158 24.25 -2.05 -3.04
CA LEU A 158 23.24 -1.34 -2.27
C LEU A 158 22.74 -0.10 -3.00
N CYS A 159 21.47 0.20 -2.79
CA CYS A 159 20.84 1.46 -3.08
C CYS A 159 20.22 2.01 -1.79
N PHE A 160 20.60 3.19 -1.39
CA PHE A 160 20.04 3.86 -0.22
C PHE A 160 18.92 4.80 -0.63
N ILE A 161 17.84 4.82 0.15
CA ILE A 161 16.72 5.73 -0.07
C ILE A 161 16.72 6.74 1.09
N ASP A 162 17.03 8.00 0.79
CA ASP A 162 16.83 9.11 1.74
C ASP A 162 15.33 9.47 1.72
N THR A 163 14.64 9.21 2.84
CA THR A 163 13.20 9.46 2.95
C THR A 163 12.90 10.75 3.69
N PRO A 164 11.77 11.44 3.38
CA PRO A 164 11.28 12.52 4.21
C PRO A 164 11.10 12.10 5.67
N GLY A 165 11.36 13.00 6.62
CA GLY A 165 11.06 12.72 8.04
C GLY A 165 9.55 12.56 8.27
N TYR A 166 9.15 11.54 9.03
CA TYR A 166 7.74 11.18 9.18
C TYR A 166 6.96 12.07 10.17
N ASN A 167 7.64 12.81 11.06
CA ASN A 167 6.99 13.63 12.10
C ASN A 167 7.49 15.08 12.04
N PRO A 168 6.82 15.96 11.32
CA PRO A 168 7.11 17.38 11.32
C PRO A 168 6.40 18.06 12.50
N SER A 169 7.19 18.52 13.45
CA SER A 169 6.67 19.37 14.51
C SER A 169 6.18 20.71 13.93
N ASN A 170 4.88 20.98 14.08
CA ASN A 170 4.23 22.30 14.08
C ASN A 170 4.29 23.24 12.86
N GLN A 171 4.70 22.83 11.67
CA GLN A 171 4.67 23.73 10.50
C GLN A 171 4.13 23.03 9.25
N GLY A 172 2.81 23.10 9.03
CA GLY A 172 2.21 22.97 7.69
C GLY A 172 2.33 21.63 6.95
N TYR A 173 2.77 20.54 7.61
CA TYR A 173 2.89 19.24 6.99
C TYR A 173 1.59 18.45 7.05
N THR A 174 1.21 17.92 5.92
CA THR A 174 0.01 17.09 5.78
C THR A 174 0.34 15.62 6.10
N GLY A 175 -0.65 14.83 6.51
CA GLY A 175 -0.54 13.37 6.68
C GLY A 175 0.03 12.65 5.45
N ARG A 176 0.08 13.31 4.30
CA ARG A 176 0.65 12.86 3.03
C ARG A 176 2.16 12.57 3.10
N ASP A 177 2.94 13.33 3.87
CA ASP A 177 4.40 13.09 3.98
C ASP A 177 4.69 11.84 4.80
N ARG A 178 3.88 11.53 5.81
CA ARG A 178 3.95 10.28 6.57
C ARG A 178 3.65 9.08 5.66
N GLN A 179 2.61 9.18 4.82
CA GLN A 179 2.24 8.12 3.89
C GLN A 179 3.30 7.90 2.82
N VAL A 180 3.83 8.97 2.23
CA VAL A 180 4.93 8.88 1.25
C VAL A 180 6.15 8.21 1.87
N SER A 181 6.57 8.63 3.07
CA SER A 181 7.69 7.98 3.78
C SER A 181 7.44 6.49 3.99
N LYS A 182 6.21 6.10 4.44
CA LYS A 182 5.83 4.71 4.66
C LYS A 182 5.93 3.87 3.39
N GLU A 183 5.45 4.37 2.25
CA GLU A 183 5.50 3.65 0.97
C GLU A 183 6.93 3.26 0.57
N TYR A 184 7.91 4.15 0.78
CA TYR A 184 9.32 3.88 0.47
C TYR A 184 9.99 2.96 1.48
N LEU A 185 9.63 3.07 2.77
CA LEU A 185 10.12 2.16 3.81
C LEU A 185 9.64 0.73 3.58
N VAL A 186 8.37 0.56 3.23
CA VAL A 186 7.79 -0.76 2.96
C VAL A 186 8.41 -1.43 1.73
N LYS A 187 8.72 -0.66 0.68
CA LYS A 187 9.36 -1.18 -0.55
C LYS A 187 10.82 -1.58 -0.36
N ALA A 188 11.48 -1.11 0.69
CA ALA A 188 12.88 -1.44 0.94
C ALA A 188 13.03 -2.85 1.54
N LYS A 189 14.12 -3.54 1.16
CA LYS A 189 14.47 -4.85 1.74
C LYS A 189 14.89 -4.72 3.21
N SER A 190 15.56 -3.62 3.56
CA SER A 190 16.02 -3.35 4.92
C SER A 190 15.85 -1.87 5.25
N ILE A 191 15.61 -1.56 6.51
CA ILE A 191 15.40 -0.20 6.99
C ILE A 191 16.47 0.15 8.03
N LEU A 192 17.15 1.29 7.83
CA LEU A 192 17.96 1.92 8.86
C LEU A 192 17.10 2.99 9.55
N TRP A 193 16.78 2.77 10.81
CA TRP A 193 16.01 3.73 11.59
C TRP A 193 16.92 4.65 12.39
N VAL A 194 17.03 5.91 11.97
CA VAL A 194 17.95 6.88 12.54
C VAL A 194 17.29 7.65 13.67
N MET A 195 17.84 7.49 14.88
CA MET A 195 17.41 8.18 16.10
C MET A 195 18.45 9.23 16.52
N ASP A 196 18.00 10.29 17.15
CA ASP A 196 18.84 11.32 17.73
C ASP A 196 19.15 11.00 19.20
N CYS A 197 20.39 10.61 19.50
CA CYS A 197 20.84 10.28 20.87
C CYS A 197 20.59 11.42 21.87
N ASP A 198 20.56 12.69 21.41
CA ASP A 198 20.36 13.81 22.31
C ASP A 198 18.94 13.83 22.93
N ARG A 199 17.98 13.21 22.25
CA ARG A 199 16.60 13.04 22.74
C ARG A 199 16.43 11.85 23.68
N GLY A 200 17.47 11.06 23.93
CA GLY A 200 17.44 9.85 24.76
C GLY A 200 17.00 8.60 24.01
N SER A 201 16.27 7.72 24.70
CA SER A 201 15.72 6.46 24.14
C SER A 201 14.61 6.72 23.11
N ILE A 202 14.08 5.66 22.53
CA ILE A 202 13.00 5.73 21.53
C ILE A 202 11.79 6.51 22.07
N GLN A 203 11.28 7.43 21.27
CA GLN A 203 10.12 8.24 21.60
C GLN A 203 8.83 7.53 21.19
N ASP A 204 7.70 7.82 21.87
CA ASP A 204 6.40 7.18 21.59
C ASP A 204 5.97 7.28 20.13
N ASN A 205 6.25 8.40 19.46
CA ASN A 205 5.93 8.58 18.05
C ASN A 205 6.74 7.66 17.14
N ASP A 206 8.04 7.45 17.45
CA ASP A 206 8.90 6.50 16.74
C ASP A 206 8.44 5.07 17.02
N LEU A 207 8.14 4.75 18.28
CA LEU A 207 7.67 3.44 18.69
C LEU A 207 6.38 3.04 17.97
N ASN A 208 5.37 3.91 18.00
CA ASN A 208 4.09 3.68 17.32
C ASN A 208 4.26 3.48 15.79
N TYR A 209 5.18 4.24 15.18
CA TYR A 209 5.44 4.10 13.75
C TYR A 209 6.17 2.80 13.41
N LEU A 210 7.13 2.38 14.26
CA LEU A 210 7.83 1.09 14.11
C LEU A 210 6.90 -0.09 14.34
N GLN A 211 5.99 0.02 15.31
CA GLN A 211 4.95 -0.97 15.56
C GLN A 211 4.04 -1.12 14.33
N GLU A 212 3.58 -0.01 13.75
CA GLU A 212 2.79 -0.02 12.51
C GLU A 212 3.54 -0.68 11.34
N LEU A 213 4.85 -0.40 11.16
CA LEU A 213 5.68 -1.03 10.12
C LEU A 213 5.88 -2.54 10.36
N TYR A 214 6.03 -2.94 11.61
CA TYR A 214 6.23 -4.33 11.96
C TYR A 214 4.93 -5.14 11.87
N GLU A 215 3.84 -4.67 12.48
CA GLU A 215 2.57 -5.39 12.52
C GLU A 215 1.87 -5.46 11.16
N GLU A 216 1.91 -4.36 10.37
CA GLU A 216 1.21 -4.31 9.09
C GLU A 216 2.02 -4.85 7.91
N HIS A 217 3.35 -4.80 8.00
CA HIS A 217 4.23 -5.11 6.86
C HIS A 217 5.40 -6.04 7.18
N GLY A 218 5.48 -6.59 8.39
CA GLY A 218 6.56 -7.49 8.80
C GLY A 218 7.96 -6.86 8.73
N LYS A 219 8.08 -5.51 8.72
CA LYS A 219 9.36 -4.82 8.49
C LYS A 219 10.16 -4.70 9.77
N GLN A 220 11.29 -5.38 9.81
CA GLN A 220 12.29 -5.23 10.86
C GLN A 220 13.27 -4.10 10.50
N VAL A 221 13.76 -3.39 11.50
CA VAL A 221 14.66 -2.24 11.33
C VAL A 221 16.00 -2.47 12.01
N PHE A 222 17.07 -1.89 11.46
CA PHE A 222 18.33 -1.71 12.18
C PHE A 222 18.35 -0.29 12.75
N ILE A 223 18.45 -0.16 14.08
CA ILE A 223 18.44 1.12 14.78
C ILE A 223 19.82 1.77 14.70
N VAL A 224 19.88 3.03 14.31
CA VAL A 224 21.10 3.84 14.26
C VAL A 224 20.98 4.98 15.27
N LEU A 225 21.68 4.88 16.39
CA LEU A 225 21.79 5.96 17.38
C LEU A 225 22.77 7.00 16.86
N ASN A 226 22.26 8.03 16.23
CA ASN A 226 23.03 9.10 15.58
C ASN A 226 23.34 10.25 16.54
N LYS A 227 24.28 11.13 16.17
CA LYS A 227 24.80 12.24 16.97
C LYS A 227 25.44 11.79 18.28
N ALA A 228 26.06 10.63 18.27
CA ALA A 228 26.67 10.01 19.46
C ALA A 228 27.79 10.85 20.12
N ASP A 229 28.33 11.83 19.39
CA ASP A 229 29.30 12.81 19.91
C ASP A 229 28.73 13.75 20.98
N LEU A 230 27.40 13.84 21.11
CA LEU A 230 26.69 14.67 22.10
C LEU A 230 26.53 14.00 23.46
N LYS A 231 26.85 12.70 23.57
CA LYS A 231 26.70 11.90 24.80
C LYS A 231 28.01 11.25 25.20
N ILE A 232 28.14 10.94 26.49
CA ILE A 232 29.24 10.11 26.99
C ILE A 232 28.93 8.63 26.77
N THR A 233 29.95 7.80 26.75
CA THR A 233 29.86 6.38 26.41
C THR A 233 28.84 5.59 27.26
N ILE A 234 28.80 5.83 28.57
CA ILE A 234 27.86 5.19 29.50
C ILE A 234 26.42 5.53 29.12
N GLN A 235 26.13 6.79 28.81
CA GLN A 235 24.78 7.22 28.41
C GLN A 235 24.36 6.60 27.06
N LEU A 236 25.30 6.41 26.13
CA LEU A 236 25.00 5.73 24.86
C LEU A 236 24.60 4.27 25.07
N GLU A 237 25.29 3.56 25.97
CA GLU A 237 24.94 2.19 26.33
C GLU A 237 23.58 2.12 27.05
N GLU A 238 23.30 3.03 27.99
CA GLU A 238 21.99 3.15 28.64
C GLU A 238 20.85 3.39 27.64
N ILE A 239 21.05 4.32 26.69
CA ILE A 239 20.05 4.61 25.63
C ILE A 239 19.81 3.38 24.76
N ALA A 240 20.88 2.63 24.40
CA ALA A 240 20.75 1.43 23.59
C ALA A 240 19.98 0.33 24.32
N VAL A 241 20.32 0.07 25.60
CA VAL A 241 19.64 -0.93 26.44
C VAL A 241 18.17 -0.57 26.61
N GLN A 242 17.86 0.69 26.97
CA GLN A 242 16.47 1.14 27.12
C GLN A 242 15.67 1.05 25.82
N THR A 243 16.30 1.39 24.67
CA THR A 243 15.65 1.27 23.36
C THR A 243 15.34 -0.20 23.05
N LYS A 244 16.29 -1.10 23.30
CA LYS A 244 16.12 -2.54 23.12
C LYS A 244 14.98 -3.09 23.99
N GLU A 245 15.01 -2.80 25.29
CA GLU A 245 13.96 -3.22 26.21
C GLU A 245 12.57 -2.69 25.81
N THR A 246 12.51 -1.44 25.33
CA THR A 246 11.24 -0.85 24.89
C THR A 246 10.69 -1.55 23.66
N LEU A 247 11.53 -1.88 22.67
CA LEU A 247 11.11 -2.61 21.46
C LEU A 247 10.66 -4.04 21.80
N GLU A 248 11.45 -4.76 22.61
CA GLU A 248 11.15 -6.13 23.04
C GLU A 248 9.84 -6.20 23.87
N ASN A 249 9.63 -5.25 24.79
CA ASN A 249 8.40 -5.16 25.61
C ASN A 249 7.15 -4.88 24.78
N ASN A 250 7.31 -4.25 23.60
CA ASN A 250 6.21 -4.01 22.64
C ASN A 250 6.13 -5.09 21.54
N GLY A 251 6.90 -6.17 21.65
CA GLY A 251 6.86 -7.27 20.70
C GLY A 251 7.41 -6.94 19.31
N ILE A 252 8.23 -5.89 19.19
CA ILE A 252 8.82 -5.44 17.90
C ILE A 252 10.19 -6.09 17.73
N GLU A 253 10.32 -6.96 16.75
CA GLU A 253 11.62 -7.52 16.36
C GLU A 253 12.44 -6.51 15.57
N PHE A 254 13.73 -6.48 15.78
CA PHE A 254 14.67 -5.59 15.11
C PHE A 254 16.00 -6.31 14.76
N LEU A 255 16.72 -5.75 13.77
CA LEU A 255 17.91 -6.39 13.20
C LEU A 255 19.21 -6.09 13.95
N GLY A 256 19.19 -5.11 14.85
CA GLY A 256 20.33 -4.70 15.65
C GLY A 256 20.28 -3.22 16.02
N ILE A 257 21.19 -2.79 16.90
CA ILE A 257 21.36 -1.41 17.35
C ILE A 257 22.82 -1.01 17.20
N GLY A 258 23.08 -0.03 16.33
CA GLY A 258 24.39 0.56 16.13
C GLY A 258 24.45 2.01 16.58
N VAL A 259 25.63 2.52 16.88
CA VAL A 259 25.89 3.90 17.27
C VAL A 259 26.70 4.61 16.21
N TYR A 260 26.41 5.89 15.94
CA TYR A 260 27.03 6.64 14.86
C TYR A 260 27.24 8.12 15.18
N SER A 261 28.33 8.69 14.66
CA SER A 261 28.56 10.12 14.63
C SER A 261 29.36 10.50 13.39
N SER A 262 28.85 11.43 12.61
CA SER A 262 29.57 11.98 11.47
C SER A 262 30.70 12.92 11.89
N GLU A 263 30.63 13.53 13.09
CA GLU A 263 31.67 14.47 13.59
C GLU A 263 32.85 13.75 14.24
N ARG A 264 32.60 12.64 14.94
CA ARG A 264 33.61 11.88 15.69
C ARG A 264 33.59 10.39 15.31
N TYR A 265 33.48 10.11 14.03
CA TYR A 265 33.27 8.76 13.51
C TYR A 265 34.25 7.74 14.04
N GLN A 266 35.59 7.97 13.91
CA GLN A 266 36.62 7.02 14.33
C GLN A 266 36.53 6.67 15.83
N LYS A 267 36.37 7.71 16.67
CA LYS A 267 36.28 7.52 18.13
C LYS A 267 35.03 6.71 18.52
N ILE A 268 33.91 7.01 17.90
CA ILE A 268 32.63 6.29 18.16
C ILE A 268 32.69 4.87 17.62
N LYS A 269 33.30 4.65 16.47
CA LYS A 269 33.52 3.32 15.92
C LYS A 269 34.38 2.45 16.82
N GLU A 270 35.54 2.93 17.27
CA GLU A 270 36.41 2.20 18.21
C GLU A 270 35.71 1.87 19.53
N PHE A 271 34.84 2.74 20.00
CA PHE A 271 34.01 2.50 21.16
C PHE A 271 32.98 1.40 20.90
N SER A 272 32.22 1.53 19.81
CA SER A 272 31.18 0.54 19.41
C SER A 272 31.76 -0.87 19.25
N GLU A 273 32.93 -1.00 18.64
CA GLU A 273 33.60 -2.29 18.43
C GLU A 273 34.01 -2.98 19.76
N LYS A 274 34.17 -2.24 20.85
CA LYS A 274 34.56 -2.76 22.17
C LYS A 274 33.36 -3.03 23.08
N SER A 275 32.23 -2.42 22.82
CA SER A 275 31.02 -2.56 23.62
C SER A 275 30.16 -3.72 23.11
N PRO A 276 29.74 -4.66 23.97
CA PRO A 276 28.88 -5.78 23.59
C PRO A 276 27.41 -5.34 23.36
N VAL A 277 27.08 -4.08 23.62
CA VAL A 277 25.71 -3.54 23.50
C VAL A 277 25.37 -3.21 22.06
N PHE A 278 26.39 -2.84 21.26
CA PHE A 278 26.18 -2.34 19.90
C PHE A 278 26.52 -3.38 18.83
N ASP A 279 25.67 -3.39 17.80
CA ASP A 279 25.89 -4.14 16.58
C ASP A 279 26.67 -3.29 15.56
N SER A 280 27.51 -3.93 14.76
CA SER A 280 28.29 -3.23 13.74
C SER A 280 27.43 -2.90 12.52
N LEU A 281 27.15 -1.61 12.32
CA LEU A 281 26.47 -1.11 11.12
C LEU A 281 27.20 -1.50 9.83
N GLU A 282 28.55 -1.44 9.84
CA GLU A 282 29.34 -1.79 8.65
C GLU A 282 29.25 -3.27 8.32
N LYS A 283 29.26 -4.13 9.33
CA LYS A 283 29.06 -5.57 9.14
C LYS A 283 27.67 -5.83 8.55
N PHE A 284 26.64 -5.24 9.12
CA PHE A 284 25.28 -5.32 8.63
C PHE A 284 25.16 -4.89 7.16
N LEU A 285 25.69 -3.70 6.80
CA LEU A 285 25.66 -3.21 5.43
C LEU A 285 26.51 -4.07 4.47
N THR A 286 27.58 -4.67 4.95
CA THR A 286 28.42 -5.57 4.15
C THR A 286 27.69 -6.88 3.84
N GLU A 287 26.96 -7.41 4.78
CA GLU A 287 26.11 -8.60 4.61
C GLU A 287 24.98 -8.36 3.62
N LEU A 288 24.38 -7.16 3.63
CA LEU A 288 23.36 -6.74 2.68
C LEU A 288 23.91 -6.43 1.28
N ASN A 289 25.22 -6.14 1.14
CA ASN A 289 25.83 -5.72 -0.12
C ASN A 289 25.97 -6.89 -1.12
N LYS A 290 24.87 -7.59 -1.34
CA LYS A 290 24.75 -8.69 -2.31
C LYS A 290 23.91 -8.22 -3.49
N LYS A 291 24.09 -8.88 -4.65
CA LYS A 291 23.29 -8.58 -5.85
C LYS A 291 21.81 -8.77 -5.55
N GLY A 292 21.01 -7.78 -5.88
CA GLY A 292 19.57 -7.84 -5.71
C GLY A 292 18.93 -8.91 -6.62
N GLU A 293 17.89 -9.57 -6.14
CA GLU A 293 17.13 -10.60 -6.86
C GLU A 293 15.76 -10.11 -7.29
N LYS A 294 15.62 -8.81 -7.51
CA LYS A 294 14.32 -8.17 -7.79
C LYS A 294 13.55 -8.81 -8.95
N GLN A 295 14.26 -9.31 -9.97
CA GLN A 295 13.63 -10.04 -11.06
C GLN A 295 12.97 -11.34 -10.58
N ASN A 296 13.63 -12.07 -9.66
CA ASN A 296 13.08 -13.30 -9.11
C ASN A 296 11.91 -13.01 -8.14
N GLU A 297 12.00 -11.93 -7.35
CA GLU A 297 10.90 -11.45 -6.49
C GLU A 297 9.65 -11.17 -7.34
N ILE A 298 9.78 -10.41 -8.43
CA ILE A 298 8.69 -10.14 -9.37
C ILE A 298 8.15 -11.42 -10.00
N LEU A 299 9.02 -12.36 -10.38
CA LEU A 299 8.59 -13.64 -10.93
C LEU A 299 7.90 -14.53 -9.89
N SER A 300 8.30 -14.46 -8.60
CA SER A 300 7.59 -15.16 -7.52
C SER A 300 6.13 -14.71 -7.43
N VAL A 301 5.87 -13.40 -7.39
CA VAL A 301 4.50 -12.86 -7.36
C VAL A 301 3.68 -13.28 -8.59
N LEU A 302 4.29 -13.29 -9.79
CA LEU A 302 3.64 -13.83 -10.99
C LEU A 302 3.27 -15.32 -10.82
N TYR A 303 4.18 -16.10 -10.24
CA TYR A 303 3.97 -17.53 -10.04
C TYR A 303 2.98 -17.84 -8.91
N GLU A 304 2.81 -16.96 -7.93
CA GLU A 304 1.73 -17.06 -6.94
C GLU A 304 0.34 -16.95 -7.60
N VAL A 305 0.18 -15.96 -8.49
CA VAL A 305 -1.04 -15.85 -9.31
C VAL A 305 -1.25 -17.10 -10.17
N HIS A 306 -0.19 -17.63 -10.78
CA HIS A 306 -0.24 -18.87 -11.55
C HIS A 306 -0.75 -20.04 -10.70
N LEU A 307 -0.16 -20.22 -9.52
CA LEU A 307 -0.48 -21.32 -8.62
C LEU A 307 -1.94 -21.25 -8.11
N ALA A 308 -2.43 -20.05 -7.80
CA ALA A 308 -3.81 -19.84 -7.39
C ALA A 308 -4.82 -20.28 -8.47
N TYR A 309 -4.60 -19.89 -9.72
CA TYR A 309 -5.43 -20.34 -10.85
C TYR A 309 -5.26 -21.83 -11.14
N GLU A 310 -4.03 -22.36 -11.12
CA GLU A 310 -3.77 -23.80 -11.32
C GLU A 310 -4.51 -24.65 -10.29
N LYS A 311 -4.48 -24.23 -9.00
CA LYS A 311 -5.18 -24.91 -7.91
C LYS A 311 -6.71 -24.93 -8.14
N ALA A 312 -7.30 -23.78 -8.46
CA ALA A 312 -8.73 -23.68 -8.72
C ALA A 312 -9.17 -24.56 -9.91
N ILE A 313 -8.42 -24.54 -11.01
CA ILE A 313 -8.71 -25.37 -12.17
C ILE A 313 -8.58 -26.87 -11.85
N LYS A 314 -7.56 -27.28 -11.08
CA LYS A 314 -7.34 -28.66 -10.66
C LYS A 314 -8.43 -29.14 -9.69
N GLU A 315 -8.92 -28.28 -8.80
CA GLU A 315 -10.06 -28.60 -7.94
C GLU A 315 -11.32 -28.89 -8.76
N ASP A 316 -11.61 -28.07 -9.77
CA ASP A 316 -12.73 -28.29 -10.68
C ASP A 316 -12.56 -29.59 -11.49
N LEU A 317 -11.37 -29.86 -12.02
CA LEU A 317 -11.07 -31.12 -12.69
C LEU A 317 -11.34 -32.33 -11.78
N SER A 318 -10.95 -32.24 -10.51
CA SER A 318 -11.17 -33.31 -9.52
C SER A 318 -12.67 -33.49 -9.21
N LYS A 319 -13.46 -32.41 -9.22
CA LYS A 319 -14.92 -32.48 -9.06
C LYS A 319 -15.58 -33.18 -10.24
N PHE A 320 -15.25 -32.78 -11.47
CA PHE A 320 -15.83 -33.40 -12.67
C PHE A 320 -15.49 -34.88 -12.78
N LYS A 321 -14.25 -35.27 -12.45
CA LYS A 321 -13.85 -36.67 -12.39
C LYS A 321 -14.69 -37.45 -11.39
N ARG A 322 -14.86 -36.94 -10.16
CA ARG A 322 -15.70 -37.57 -9.13
C ARG A 322 -17.16 -37.72 -9.60
N TYR A 323 -17.73 -36.72 -10.30
CA TYR A 323 -19.07 -36.79 -10.85
C TYR A 323 -19.19 -37.87 -11.94
N GLN A 324 -18.20 -38.01 -12.82
CA GLN A 324 -18.16 -39.06 -13.82
C GLN A 324 -18.11 -40.46 -13.18
N ASP A 325 -17.24 -40.64 -12.16
CA ASP A 325 -17.08 -41.89 -11.42
C ASP A 325 -18.39 -42.25 -10.67
N ALA A 326 -19.05 -41.27 -10.05
CA ALA A 326 -20.37 -41.47 -9.40
C ALA A 326 -21.45 -41.88 -10.39
N LEU A 327 -21.54 -41.22 -11.55
CA LEU A 327 -22.51 -41.59 -12.59
C LEU A 327 -22.25 -42.99 -13.15
N HIS A 328 -20.95 -43.34 -13.27
CA HIS A 328 -20.58 -44.68 -13.71
C HIS A 328 -20.99 -45.76 -12.71
N SER A 329 -20.75 -45.52 -11.40
CA SER A 329 -21.14 -46.40 -10.31
C SER A 329 -22.66 -46.60 -10.27
N ILE A 330 -23.43 -45.51 -10.34
CA ILE A 330 -24.89 -45.54 -10.39
C ILE A 330 -25.41 -46.39 -11.58
N LYS A 331 -24.78 -46.24 -12.76
CA LYS A 331 -25.14 -47.04 -13.94
C LYS A 331 -24.88 -48.50 -13.68
N LEU A 332 -23.74 -48.90 -13.15
CA LEU A 332 -23.42 -50.28 -12.80
C LEU A 332 -24.38 -50.91 -11.79
N ASP A 333 -24.72 -50.15 -10.72
CA ASP A 333 -25.64 -50.61 -9.70
C ASP A 333 -27.04 -50.86 -10.28
N LEU A 334 -27.51 -49.98 -11.16
CA LEU A 334 -28.78 -50.19 -11.86
C LEU A 334 -28.76 -51.44 -12.75
N MET A 335 -27.70 -51.67 -13.52
CA MET A 335 -27.53 -52.86 -14.33
C MET A 335 -27.53 -54.13 -13.48
N GLN A 336 -26.81 -54.16 -12.35
CA GLN A 336 -26.78 -55.29 -11.42
C GLN A 336 -28.14 -55.60 -10.78
N LYS A 337 -29.00 -54.60 -10.69
CA LYS A 337 -30.38 -54.76 -10.19
C LYS A 337 -31.40 -55.16 -11.27
N GLY A 338 -30.94 -55.48 -12.48
CA GLY A 338 -31.81 -56.00 -13.56
C GLY A 338 -32.47 -54.92 -14.43
N PHE A 339 -31.93 -53.70 -14.41
CA PHE A 339 -32.35 -52.61 -15.31
C PHE A 339 -31.55 -52.73 -16.60
N ASP A 340 -31.84 -53.73 -17.45
CA ASP A 340 -31.08 -54.04 -18.67
C ASP A 340 -31.55 -53.25 -19.90
N ASP A 341 -32.67 -52.51 -19.81
CA ASP A 341 -33.22 -51.77 -20.94
C ASP A 341 -32.58 -50.38 -21.08
N PHE A 342 -31.55 -50.32 -21.93
CA PHE A 342 -30.83 -49.09 -22.28
C PHE A 342 -31.63 -48.08 -23.11
N SER A 343 -32.83 -48.47 -23.56
CA SER A 343 -33.79 -47.58 -24.25
C SER A 343 -34.53 -46.63 -23.31
N ASP A 344 -34.47 -46.86 -22.00
CA ASP A 344 -35.09 -46.00 -21.01
C ASP A 344 -34.47 -44.59 -21.03
N ALA A 345 -35.31 -43.56 -21.04
CA ALA A 345 -34.97 -42.14 -20.99
C ALA A 345 -34.03 -41.80 -19.86
N ARG A 346 -34.02 -42.57 -18.77
CA ARG A 346 -33.13 -42.39 -17.59
C ARG A 346 -31.67 -42.74 -17.90
N PHE A 347 -31.40 -43.86 -18.62
CA PHE A 347 -30.03 -44.22 -19.05
C PHE A 347 -29.50 -43.20 -20.04
N ASN A 348 -30.33 -42.76 -20.98
CA ASN A 348 -29.94 -41.70 -21.92
C ASN A 348 -29.57 -40.42 -21.21
N LYS A 349 -30.24 -40.08 -20.10
CA LYS A 349 -29.92 -38.91 -19.30
C LYS A 349 -28.57 -39.07 -18.56
N ILE A 350 -28.27 -40.26 -18.00
CA ILE A 350 -26.97 -40.55 -17.38
C ILE A 350 -25.83 -40.41 -18.40
N GLU A 351 -25.99 -40.96 -19.60
CA GLU A 351 -24.98 -40.84 -20.67
C GLU A 351 -24.82 -39.38 -21.14
N SER A 352 -25.92 -38.64 -21.23
CA SER A 352 -25.86 -37.19 -21.56
C SER A 352 -25.09 -36.39 -20.51
N LEU A 353 -25.36 -36.60 -19.21
CA LEU A 353 -24.64 -35.96 -18.13
C LEU A 353 -23.15 -36.34 -18.10
N LYS A 354 -22.84 -37.62 -18.35
CA LYS A 354 -21.46 -38.10 -18.43
C LYS A 354 -20.70 -37.42 -19.57
N LYS A 355 -21.37 -37.25 -20.72
CA LYS A 355 -20.81 -36.52 -21.86
C LYS A 355 -20.55 -35.04 -21.53
N GLU A 356 -21.53 -34.41 -20.92
CA GLU A 356 -21.44 -33.02 -20.47
C GLU A 356 -20.23 -32.81 -19.51
N PHE A 357 -20.08 -33.66 -18.49
CA PHE A 357 -18.95 -33.58 -17.57
C PHE A 357 -17.59 -33.88 -18.25
N SER A 358 -17.58 -34.74 -19.26
CA SER A 358 -16.36 -34.98 -20.08
C SER A 358 -16.00 -33.76 -20.92
N GLU A 359 -16.97 -33.05 -21.46
CA GLU A 359 -16.76 -31.80 -22.21
C GLU A 359 -16.25 -30.69 -21.26
N GLN A 360 -16.81 -30.58 -20.04
CA GLN A 360 -16.37 -29.66 -19.01
C GLN A 360 -14.92 -29.96 -18.56
N GLU A 361 -14.59 -31.24 -18.31
CA GLU A 361 -13.23 -31.66 -17.98
C GLU A 361 -12.25 -31.27 -19.08
N ARG A 362 -12.59 -31.52 -20.36
CA ARG A 362 -11.74 -31.12 -21.48
C ARG A 362 -11.54 -29.61 -21.54
N SER A 363 -12.60 -28.82 -21.39
CA SER A 363 -12.53 -27.36 -21.34
C SER A 363 -11.60 -26.86 -20.22
N LYS A 364 -11.68 -27.44 -19.01
CA LYS A 364 -10.79 -27.07 -17.90
C LYS A 364 -9.33 -27.45 -18.17
N ARG A 365 -9.06 -28.57 -18.87
CA ARG A 365 -7.68 -28.91 -19.31
C ARG A 365 -7.15 -27.92 -20.34
N GLU A 366 -7.95 -27.50 -21.29
CA GLU A 366 -7.61 -26.44 -22.25
C GLU A 366 -7.33 -25.11 -21.53
N ASN A 367 -8.09 -24.78 -20.49
CA ASN A 367 -7.84 -23.60 -19.67
C ASN A 367 -6.50 -23.66 -18.92
N LEU A 368 -6.09 -24.84 -18.44
CA LEU A 368 -4.79 -25.00 -17.80
C LEU A 368 -3.63 -24.77 -18.80
N GLU A 369 -3.78 -25.24 -20.03
CA GLU A 369 -2.79 -24.99 -21.09
C GLU A 369 -2.73 -23.50 -21.47
N LYS A 370 -3.90 -22.82 -21.57
CA LYS A 370 -3.97 -21.37 -21.82
C LYS A 370 -3.30 -20.59 -20.69
N LEU A 371 -3.54 -20.95 -19.42
CA LEU A 371 -2.90 -20.34 -18.26
C LEU A 371 -1.37 -20.41 -18.41
N ASN A 372 -0.82 -21.60 -18.65
CA ASN A 372 0.62 -21.79 -18.82
C ASN A 372 1.18 -20.93 -19.96
N GLN A 373 0.45 -20.79 -21.06
CA GLN A 373 0.87 -19.94 -22.19
C GLN A 373 0.91 -18.46 -21.79
N VAL A 374 -0.13 -17.95 -21.12
CA VAL A 374 -0.22 -16.55 -20.71
C VAL A 374 0.86 -16.22 -19.68
N ILE A 375 1.08 -17.08 -18.68
CA ILE A 375 2.15 -16.89 -17.69
C ILE A 375 3.54 -16.88 -18.34
N ASN A 376 3.78 -17.74 -19.31
CA ASN A 376 5.03 -17.74 -20.06
C ASN A 376 5.23 -16.46 -20.91
N LEU A 377 4.15 -15.87 -21.42
CA LEU A 377 4.22 -14.56 -22.09
C LEU A 377 4.60 -13.45 -21.10
N PHE A 378 3.98 -13.42 -19.92
CA PHE A 378 4.36 -12.48 -18.85
C PHE A 378 5.84 -12.64 -18.46
N LYS A 379 6.30 -13.87 -18.22
CA LYS A 379 7.71 -14.12 -17.90
C LYS A 379 8.64 -13.56 -18.97
N LYS A 380 8.35 -13.80 -20.25
CA LYS A 380 9.17 -13.28 -21.35
C LYS A 380 9.17 -11.76 -21.39
N SER A 381 8.04 -11.11 -21.14
CA SER A 381 7.96 -9.65 -21.08
C SER A 381 8.75 -9.08 -19.90
N ILE A 382 8.69 -9.73 -18.73
CA ILE A 382 9.49 -9.37 -17.55
C ILE A 382 11.00 -9.52 -17.87
N ASP A 383 11.41 -10.65 -18.46
CA ASP A 383 12.80 -10.86 -18.85
C ASP A 383 13.30 -9.75 -19.82
N LYS A 384 12.46 -9.28 -20.73
CA LYS A 384 12.76 -8.13 -21.62
C LYS A 384 12.91 -6.82 -20.86
N VAL A 385 12.07 -6.56 -19.84
CA VAL A 385 12.19 -5.35 -19.00
C VAL A 385 13.55 -5.30 -18.31
N PHE A 386 14.06 -6.43 -17.84
CA PHE A 386 15.36 -6.52 -17.18
C PHE A 386 16.54 -6.69 -18.15
N ASP A 387 16.29 -6.80 -19.45
CA ASP A 387 17.29 -7.16 -20.48
C ASP A 387 18.13 -8.39 -20.08
N ARG A 388 17.47 -9.35 -19.45
CA ARG A 388 18.09 -10.55 -18.90
C ARG A 388 17.08 -11.68 -18.75
N VAL A 389 17.41 -12.87 -19.24
CA VAL A 389 16.63 -14.08 -19.00
C VAL A 389 16.91 -14.57 -17.57
N SER A 390 15.87 -14.65 -16.74
CA SER A 390 15.98 -15.24 -15.41
C SER A 390 16.03 -16.77 -15.50
N ALA A 391 16.93 -17.38 -14.72
CA ALA A 391 16.98 -18.81 -14.50
C ALA A 391 15.91 -19.30 -13.50
N PHE A 392 15.16 -18.39 -12.91
CA PHE A 392 14.04 -18.69 -12.02
C PHE A 392 12.82 -19.03 -12.88
N THR A 393 12.42 -20.30 -12.87
CA THR A 393 11.32 -20.84 -13.68
C THR A 393 10.18 -21.29 -12.79
N TRP A 394 9.02 -21.58 -13.40
CA TRP A 394 7.85 -22.10 -12.71
C TRP A 394 8.15 -23.41 -11.96
N GLU A 395 8.96 -24.29 -12.54
CA GLU A 395 9.35 -25.56 -11.93
C GLU A 395 10.17 -25.32 -10.65
N LYS A 396 11.14 -24.39 -10.70
CA LYS A 396 11.94 -24.02 -9.52
C LYS A 396 11.10 -23.39 -8.43
N TYR A 397 10.17 -22.51 -8.82
CA TYR A 397 9.23 -21.90 -7.86
C TYR A 397 8.43 -22.98 -7.14
N LYS A 398 7.93 -24.00 -7.86
CA LYS A 398 7.21 -25.12 -7.24
C LYS A 398 8.09 -25.95 -6.31
N GLU A 399 9.31 -26.27 -6.72
CA GLU A 399 10.26 -27.02 -5.88
C GLU A 399 10.60 -26.31 -4.57
N GLU A 400 10.67 -24.97 -4.59
CA GLU A 400 10.97 -24.14 -3.41
C GLU A 400 9.74 -23.94 -2.50
N ASN A 401 8.52 -24.08 -3.02
CA ASN A 401 7.26 -23.78 -2.33
C ASN A 401 6.29 -24.97 -2.29
N ASP A 402 6.77 -26.21 -2.43
CA ASP A 402 5.94 -27.42 -2.39
C ASP A 402 5.29 -27.68 -1.00
N ASP A 403 5.75 -27.00 0.04
CA ASP A 403 5.08 -26.93 1.35
C ASP A 403 3.94 -25.88 1.28
N GLU A 404 2.70 -26.31 1.53
CA GLU A 404 1.44 -25.56 1.40
C GLU A 404 1.36 -24.20 2.17
N GLU A 405 2.42 -23.77 2.85
CA GLU A 405 2.41 -22.61 3.76
C GLU A 405 2.89 -21.27 3.14
N ASN A 406 3.40 -21.24 1.92
CA ASN A 406 4.10 -20.05 1.39
C ASN A 406 3.32 -19.29 0.28
N TYR A 407 2.05 -18.93 0.54
CA TYR A 407 1.29 -17.98 -0.30
C TYR A 407 1.30 -16.54 0.26
N GLN A 408 2.38 -16.12 0.91
CA GLN A 408 2.35 -14.93 1.76
C GLN A 408 1.93 -13.67 0.99
N GLU A 409 2.54 -13.35 -0.13
CA GLU A 409 2.27 -12.07 -0.81
C GLU A 409 0.89 -12.03 -1.49
N PHE A 410 0.44 -13.11 -2.11
CA PHE A 410 -0.89 -13.19 -2.70
C PHE A 410 -1.99 -13.15 -1.62
N GLU A 411 -1.82 -13.87 -0.52
CA GLU A 411 -2.77 -13.85 0.59
C GLU A 411 -2.73 -12.50 1.33
N GLU A 412 -1.57 -11.88 1.52
CA GLU A 412 -1.45 -10.52 2.07
C GLU A 412 -2.18 -9.49 1.19
N ILE A 413 -1.99 -9.52 -0.14
CA ILE A 413 -2.72 -8.65 -1.07
C ILE A 413 -4.22 -8.94 -1.03
N LYS A 414 -4.60 -10.20 -0.90
CA LYS A 414 -6.01 -10.62 -0.76
C LYS A 414 -6.62 -10.09 0.54
N GLU A 415 -5.95 -10.24 1.68
CA GLU A 415 -6.41 -9.72 2.96
C GLU A 415 -6.50 -8.20 2.95
N GLU A 416 -5.47 -7.53 2.39
CA GLU A 416 -5.44 -6.09 2.20
C GLU A 416 -6.58 -5.62 1.29
N THR A 417 -6.86 -6.34 0.19
CA THR A 417 -7.96 -6.03 -0.72
C THR A 417 -9.30 -6.16 -0.01
N ASN A 418 -9.53 -7.29 0.69
CA ASN A 418 -10.74 -7.52 1.47
C ASN A 418 -10.92 -6.49 2.60
N ARG A 419 -9.82 -6.02 3.21
CA ARG A 419 -9.83 -4.96 4.21
C ARG A 419 -10.23 -3.62 3.59
N ARG A 420 -9.66 -3.28 2.43
CA ARG A 420 -9.96 -2.03 1.72
C ARG A 420 -11.35 -2.01 1.13
N GLU A 421 -11.88 -3.14 0.67
CA GLU A 421 -13.28 -3.25 0.24
C GLU A 421 -14.25 -3.06 1.41
N ARG A 422 -13.98 -3.66 2.56
CA ARG A 422 -14.76 -3.43 3.78
C ARG A 422 -14.72 -1.96 4.20
N GLU A 423 -13.54 -1.35 4.20
CA GLU A 423 -13.37 0.08 4.51
C GLU A 423 -14.13 0.96 3.51
N PHE A 424 -14.10 0.61 2.22
CA PHE A 424 -14.84 1.33 1.19
C PHE A 424 -16.36 1.29 1.45
N GLU A 425 -16.90 0.14 1.80
CA GLU A 425 -18.32 0.01 2.12
C GLU A 425 -18.70 0.71 3.43
N GLU A 426 -17.83 0.69 4.45
CA GLU A 426 -18.03 1.47 5.66
C GLU A 426 -18.05 2.98 5.38
N ILE A 427 -17.11 3.48 4.59
CA ILE A 427 -17.05 4.89 4.23
C ILE A 427 -18.24 5.28 3.35
N LYS A 428 -18.67 4.42 2.42
CA LYS A 428 -19.92 4.62 1.65
C LYS A 428 -21.12 4.82 2.57
N LYS A 429 -21.24 4.02 3.63
CA LYS A 429 -22.32 4.16 4.62
C LYS A 429 -22.26 5.53 5.30
N ILE A 430 -21.06 5.97 5.71
CA ILE A 430 -20.83 7.28 6.32
C ILE A 430 -21.23 8.41 5.35
N VAL A 431 -20.79 8.32 4.09
CA VAL A 431 -21.12 9.31 3.05
C VAL A 431 -22.62 9.34 2.76
N SER A 432 -23.29 8.17 2.76
CA SER A 432 -24.75 8.10 2.61
C SER A 432 -25.48 8.82 3.74
N GLU A 433 -25.05 8.62 4.98
CA GLU A 433 -25.63 9.30 6.15
C GLU A 433 -25.41 10.83 6.06
N CYS A 434 -24.24 11.28 5.63
CA CYS A 434 -23.95 12.69 5.38
C CYS A 434 -24.82 13.28 4.27
N ARG A 435 -25.01 12.55 3.17
CA ARG A 435 -25.90 12.96 2.06
C ARG A 435 -27.33 13.16 2.51
N ASP A 436 -27.86 12.21 3.28
CA ASP A 436 -29.25 12.26 3.72
C ASP A 436 -29.50 13.42 4.68
N TYR A 437 -28.49 13.76 5.49
CA TYR A 437 -28.52 14.93 6.35
C TYR A 437 -28.43 16.24 5.54
N ASN A 438 -27.52 16.36 4.57
CA ASN A 438 -27.41 17.52 3.69
C ASN A 438 -28.73 17.76 2.93
N LYS A 439 -29.40 16.70 2.48
CA LYS A 439 -30.70 16.81 1.83
C LYS A 439 -31.75 17.40 2.78
N LEU A 440 -31.79 16.90 4.03
CA LEU A 440 -32.71 17.39 5.04
C LEU A 440 -32.42 18.86 5.43
N TYR A 441 -31.16 19.25 5.41
CA TYR A 441 -30.70 20.61 5.66
C TYR A 441 -31.11 21.56 4.55
N ILE A 442 -30.90 21.20 3.28
CA ILE A 442 -31.28 21.96 2.10
C ILE A 442 -32.81 22.22 2.09
N GLU A 443 -33.59 21.20 2.46
CA GLU A 443 -35.05 21.29 2.52
C GLU A 443 -35.57 22.23 3.61
N ASN A 444 -34.79 22.48 4.66
CA ASN A 444 -35.20 23.25 5.86
C ASN A 444 -34.45 24.59 6.06
N SER A 445 -33.50 24.95 5.21
CA SER A 445 -32.52 26.00 5.51
C SER A 445 -32.89 27.42 5.09
N GLY A 446 -33.88 27.62 4.22
CA GLY A 446 -34.21 28.96 3.72
C GLY A 446 -33.07 29.69 2.96
N LEU A 447 -32.10 28.95 2.43
CA LEU A 447 -30.92 29.46 1.73
C LEU A 447 -31.26 30.17 0.39
N SER A 448 -30.37 31.05 -0.04
CA SER A 448 -30.46 31.69 -1.35
C SER A 448 -30.31 30.71 -2.51
N PHE A 449 -30.75 31.08 -3.72
CA PHE A 449 -30.68 30.20 -4.89
C PHE A 449 -29.24 29.78 -5.28
N GLU A 450 -28.26 30.67 -5.10
CA GLU A 450 -26.85 30.39 -5.39
C GLU A 450 -26.24 29.41 -4.38
N GLU A 451 -26.52 29.55 -3.09
CA GLU A 451 -26.10 28.63 -2.04
C GLU A 451 -26.72 27.24 -2.23
N LEU A 452 -28.01 27.20 -2.62
CA LEU A 452 -28.70 25.95 -2.95
C LEU A 452 -28.10 25.23 -4.16
N GLN A 453 -27.51 25.96 -5.11
CA GLN A 453 -26.87 25.36 -6.29
C GLN A 453 -25.56 24.67 -5.90
N GLY A 454 -24.71 25.29 -5.10
CA GLY A 454 -23.48 24.70 -4.58
C GLY A 454 -23.76 23.39 -3.81
N HIS A 455 -24.76 23.39 -2.95
CA HIS A 455 -25.14 22.19 -2.20
C HIS A 455 -25.76 21.09 -3.07
N ARG A 456 -26.43 21.42 -4.18
CA ARG A 456 -26.92 20.42 -5.14
C ARG A 456 -25.77 19.72 -5.87
N ASP A 457 -24.75 20.45 -6.24
CA ASP A 457 -23.58 19.89 -6.93
C ASP A 457 -22.83 18.93 -5.99
N GLU A 458 -22.75 19.28 -4.72
CA GLU A 458 -22.21 18.43 -3.66
C GLU A 458 -23.02 17.13 -3.49
N VAL A 459 -24.33 17.22 -3.40
CA VAL A 459 -25.22 16.04 -3.28
C VAL A 459 -25.13 15.15 -4.53
N ASN A 460 -25.00 15.73 -5.71
CA ASN A 460 -24.82 14.96 -6.95
C ASN A 460 -23.46 14.25 -6.97
N TYR A 461 -22.39 14.89 -6.56
CA TYR A 461 -21.07 14.28 -6.41
C TYR A 461 -21.09 13.11 -5.42
N PHE A 462 -21.77 13.24 -4.28
CA PHE A 462 -21.97 12.13 -3.35
C PHE A 462 -22.76 10.97 -3.93
N ASN A 463 -23.78 11.26 -4.73
CA ASN A 463 -24.55 10.21 -5.40
C ASN A 463 -23.68 9.43 -6.41
N GLU A 464 -22.83 10.11 -7.16
CA GLU A 464 -21.88 9.46 -8.09
C GLU A 464 -20.88 8.58 -7.34
N LEU A 465 -20.30 9.07 -6.23
CA LEU A 465 -19.39 8.31 -5.39
C LEU A 465 -20.06 7.08 -4.75
N LEU A 466 -21.30 7.21 -4.28
CA LEU A 466 -22.04 6.10 -3.68
C LEU A 466 -22.43 5.01 -4.68
N GLN A 467 -22.59 5.36 -5.96
CA GLN A 467 -22.88 4.41 -7.04
C GLN A 467 -21.59 3.83 -7.66
N SER A 468 -20.42 4.37 -7.30
CA SER A 468 -19.17 3.89 -7.85
C SER A 468 -18.80 2.49 -7.34
N GLU A 469 -18.17 1.71 -8.22
CA GLU A 469 -17.56 0.45 -7.85
C GLU A 469 -16.24 0.69 -7.07
N PHE A 470 -15.79 -0.36 -6.36
CA PHE A 470 -14.52 -0.29 -5.66
C PHE A 470 -13.37 -0.01 -6.63
N SER A 471 -12.63 1.05 -6.35
CA SER A 471 -11.34 1.33 -6.96
C SER A 471 -10.47 2.09 -5.96
N MET A 472 -9.15 1.98 -6.09
CA MET A 472 -8.22 2.73 -5.22
C MET A 472 -8.43 4.24 -5.31
N LYS A 473 -8.77 4.76 -6.50
CA LYS A 473 -9.10 6.18 -6.69
C LYS A 473 -10.34 6.56 -5.89
N ASN A 474 -11.39 5.77 -5.99
CA ASN A 474 -12.65 6.03 -5.28
C ASN A 474 -12.47 5.90 -3.76
N LEU A 475 -11.73 4.91 -3.30
CA LEU A 475 -11.38 4.75 -1.88
C LEU A 475 -10.58 5.96 -1.35
N LEU A 476 -9.56 6.41 -2.08
CA LEU A 476 -8.76 7.58 -1.68
C LEU A 476 -9.61 8.86 -1.63
N THR A 477 -10.50 9.04 -2.61
CA THR A 477 -11.43 10.17 -2.62
C THR A 477 -12.37 10.12 -1.42
N LEU A 478 -12.91 8.95 -1.09
CA LEU A 478 -13.78 8.75 0.09
C LEU A 478 -13.02 8.92 1.42
N ARG A 479 -11.76 8.48 1.50
CA ARG A 479 -10.90 8.73 2.68
C ARG A 479 -10.65 10.22 2.88
N GLN A 480 -10.29 10.96 1.84
CA GLN A 480 -10.11 12.41 1.91
C GLN A 480 -11.38 13.09 2.42
N PHE A 481 -12.52 12.67 1.90
CA PHE A 481 -13.81 13.13 2.38
C PHE A 481 -14.00 12.83 3.87
N LYS A 482 -13.82 11.58 4.30
CA LYS A 482 -13.92 11.16 5.71
C LYS A 482 -13.02 11.99 6.62
N ASP A 483 -11.77 12.23 6.22
CA ASP A 483 -10.81 12.99 7.02
C ASP A 483 -11.20 14.47 7.14
N THR A 484 -11.69 15.07 6.06
CA THR A 484 -12.19 16.46 6.05
C THR A 484 -13.43 16.62 6.91
N TYR A 485 -14.31 15.63 6.93
CA TYR A 485 -15.59 15.69 7.65
C TYR A 485 -15.63 14.91 8.97
N ARG A 486 -14.52 14.34 9.43
CA ARG A 486 -14.45 13.47 10.61
C ARG A 486 -15.02 14.13 11.89
N GLU A 487 -14.70 15.39 12.13
CA GLU A 487 -15.20 16.15 13.28
C GLU A 487 -16.71 16.42 13.18
N TRP A 488 -17.15 16.72 11.98
CA TRP A 488 -18.55 16.98 11.66
C TRP A 488 -19.40 15.71 11.76
N TYR A 489 -18.87 14.60 11.26
CA TYR A 489 -19.49 13.28 11.35
C TYR A 489 -19.63 12.78 12.79
N SER A 490 -18.64 12.99 13.64
CA SER A 490 -18.73 12.65 15.07
C SER A 490 -19.85 13.42 15.75
N LYS A 491 -19.99 14.72 15.43
CA LYS A 491 -21.08 15.57 15.93
C LYS A 491 -22.44 15.12 15.39
N LEU A 492 -22.50 14.73 14.13
CA LEU A 492 -23.71 14.24 13.47
C LEU A 492 -24.22 12.93 14.11
N ARG A 493 -23.32 12.00 14.38
CA ARG A 493 -23.64 10.74 15.05
C ARG A 493 -24.18 10.99 16.47
N GLN A 494 -23.52 11.83 17.25
CA GLN A 494 -23.99 12.23 18.58
C GLN A 494 -25.36 12.91 18.53
N LEU A 495 -25.63 13.69 17.49
CA LEU A 495 -26.92 14.33 17.27
C LEU A 495 -28.04 13.35 16.94
N ASN A 496 -27.76 12.33 16.14
CA ASN A 496 -28.73 11.27 15.82
C ASN A 496 -29.03 10.39 17.04
N GLU A 497 -28.00 10.01 17.80
CA GLU A 497 -28.16 9.29 19.05
C GLU A 497 -28.98 10.11 20.06
N ALA A 498 -28.72 11.41 20.19
CA ALA A 498 -29.51 12.31 21.04
C ALA A 498 -30.96 12.47 20.54
N LYS A 499 -31.18 12.53 19.22
CA LYS A 499 -32.54 12.59 18.64
C LYS A 499 -33.35 11.33 18.91
N GLU A 500 -32.74 10.14 18.83
CA GLU A 500 -33.42 8.89 19.18
C GLU A 500 -33.84 8.89 20.64
N VAL A 501 -32.93 9.24 21.56
CA VAL A 501 -33.22 9.33 22.99
C VAL A 501 -34.31 10.38 23.29
N VAL A 502 -34.25 11.56 22.64
CA VAL A 502 -35.27 12.61 22.81
C VAL A 502 -36.61 12.20 22.23
N SER A 503 -36.60 11.43 21.10
CA SER A 503 -37.84 10.90 20.50
C SER A 503 -38.50 9.85 21.39
N GLU A 504 -37.73 8.92 21.95
CA GLU A 504 -38.23 7.91 22.91
C GLU A 504 -38.74 8.57 24.17
N PHE A 505 -38.04 9.59 24.70
CA PHE A 505 -38.45 10.35 25.86
C PHE A 505 -39.72 11.18 25.58
N ARG A 506 -39.80 11.80 24.40
CA ARG A 506 -40.99 12.53 23.94
C ARG A 506 -42.19 11.63 23.86
N ASP A 507 -42.07 10.44 23.27
CA ASP A 507 -43.21 9.54 23.05
C ASP A 507 -43.67 8.92 24.38
N TYR A 508 -42.78 8.68 25.31
CA TYR A 508 -43.09 8.26 26.69
C TYR A 508 -43.87 9.36 27.44
N TRP A 509 -43.38 10.63 27.44
CA TRP A 509 -44.03 11.73 28.17
C TRP A 509 -45.32 12.23 27.52
N LEU A 510 -45.46 12.15 26.20
CA LEU A 510 -46.70 12.54 25.50
C LEU A 510 -47.89 11.62 25.80
N GLN A 511 -47.67 10.46 26.34
CA GLN A 511 -48.77 9.54 26.76
C GLN A 511 -49.34 9.97 28.14
N GLU A 512 -48.53 10.60 29.00
CA GLU A 512 -48.90 10.89 30.41
C GLU A 512 -49.33 12.35 30.66
N LEU A 513 -49.16 13.27 29.69
CA LEU A 513 -49.41 14.70 29.89
C LEU A 513 -50.79 15.17 29.39
N PRO A 514 -51.41 16.18 30.13
CA PRO A 514 -52.68 16.77 29.66
C PRO A 514 -52.49 17.56 28.35
N PRO A 515 -53.54 17.73 27.53
CA PRO A 515 -53.45 18.31 26.17
C PRO A 515 -52.74 19.66 26.08
N SER A 516 -52.93 20.55 27.05
CA SER A 516 -52.30 21.87 27.12
C SER A 516 -50.78 21.85 27.34
N ALA A 517 -50.26 20.79 27.95
CA ALA A 517 -48.83 20.59 28.15
C ALA A 517 -48.13 19.98 26.93
N LYS A 518 -48.87 19.19 26.14
CA LYS A 518 -48.40 18.60 24.89
C LYS A 518 -48.05 19.66 23.83
N ASP A 519 -48.85 20.70 23.73
CA ASP A 519 -48.63 21.82 22.82
C ASP A 519 -47.35 22.62 23.17
N LEU A 520 -47.10 22.81 24.48
CA LEU A 520 -45.88 23.53 24.96
C LEU A 520 -44.59 22.74 24.67
N ILE A 521 -44.61 21.44 24.83
CA ILE A 521 -43.48 20.55 24.53
C ILE A 521 -43.23 20.51 23.02
N GLY A 522 -44.26 20.52 22.18
CA GLY A 522 -44.15 20.64 20.73
C GLY A 522 -43.44 21.95 20.33
N TYR A 523 -43.76 23.06 20.98
CA TYR A 523 -43.15 24.37 20.74
C TYR A 523 -41.68 24.43 21.17
N CYS A 524 -41.37 23.93 22.39
CA CYS A 524 -39.99 23.83 22.89
C CYS A 524 -39.12 22.91 22.05
N SER A 525 -39.65 21.79 21.57
CA SER A 525 -38.94 20.85 20.68
C SER A 525 -38.61 21.47 19.32
N THR A 526 -39.48 22.38 18.83
CA THR A 526 -39.23 23.10 17.56
C THR A 526 -38.19 24.19 17.74
N LEU A 527 -38.19 24.90 18.87
CA LEU A 527 -37.16 25.91 19.21
C LEU A 527 -35.78 25.28 19.45
N LEU A 528 -35.70 24.15 20.13
CA LEU A 528 -34.45 23.40 20.32
C LEU A 528 -33.88 22.87 19.00
N LYS A 529 -34.73 22.48 18.06
CA LYS A 529 -34.28 22.08 16.71
C LYS A 529 -33.70 23.24 15.92
N LEU A 530 -34.28 24.43 16.05
CA LEU A 530 -33.80 25.64 15.36
C LEU A 530 -32.47 26.14 15.95
N ASP A 531 -32.32 26.20 17.26
CA ASP A 531 -31.09 26.66 17.92
C ASP A 531 -29.90 25.75 17.66
N TYR A 532 -30.11 24.45 17.74
CA TYR A 532 -29.07 23.47 17.50
C TYR A 532 -28.65 23.40 16.00
N SER A 533 -29.59 23.65 15.10
CA SER A 533 -29.32 23.74 13.66
C SER A 533 -28.45 24.97 13.34
N LEU A 534 -28.77 26.15 13.90
CA LEU A 534 -28.07 27.40 13.66
C LEU A 534 -26.62 27.40 14.19
N GLU A 535 -26.32 26.82 15.34
CA GLU A 535 -24.96 26.74 15.89
C GLU A 535 -24.04 25.82 15.08
N ASN A 536 -24.57 24.73 14.53
CA ASN A 536 -23.76 23.78 13.75
C ASN A 536 -23.57 24.18 12.29
N LEU A 537 -24.47 24.99 11.75
CA LEU A 537 -24.39 25.53 10.39
C LEU A 537 -23.30 26.58 10.19
N GLN A 538 -22.99 27.36 11.23
CA GLN A 538 -21.88 28.31 11.20
C GLN A 538 -20.50 27.66 11.23
N LYS A 539 -20.41 26.34 11.39
CA LYS A 539 -19.16 25.58 11.57
C LYS A 539 -18.93 24.49 10.51
N ALA A 540 -19.78 24.37 9.51
CA ALA A 540 -19.58 23.42 8.41
C ALA A 540 -18.40 23.89 7.53
N PRO A 541 -17.44 23.02 7.20
CA PRO A 541 -16.37 23.39 6.28
C PRO A 541 -16.95 23.60 4.88
N THR A 542 -16.59 24.70 4.26
CA THR A 542 -16.78 24.93 2.80
C THR A 542 -15.72 24.12 2.06
N ILE A 543 -16.15 23.28 1.09
CA ILE A 543 -15.28 22.52 0.18
C ILE A 543 -14.67 23.44 -0.86
#